data_23c081806d4a07519b0a22dc6a2fbdd2
#
_entry.id   23c081806d4a07519b0a22dc6a2fbdd2
#
_cell.length_a   1.000
_cell.length_b   1.000
_cell.length_c   1.000
_cell.angle_alpha   90.00
_cell.angle_beta   90.00
_cell.angle_gamma   90.00
#
_symmetry.space_group_name_H-M   'P 1'
#
loop_
_entity.id
_entity.type
_entity.pdbx_description
1 polymer ?
#
loop_
_entity_poly.entity_id
_entity_poly.type
_entity_poly.pdbx_seq_one_letter_code
_entity_poly.pdbx_strand_id
1 'polypeptide(L)'
;MSVREHGIGDYEWRFARQFHQTAPARGIRLRALQTLLWTKALLSTRGFHTAMNSLRALKATRADSIHLPPESSEHKRICASAAAAIAEVALWVPYRVECLEYSMSLSRLLLSHGICPTFRIGVQRYDFLSHAWVEVGGQVLGDDPNLPERMCPIVEI
;
A
#
# COMPACT_ATOMS: atom_id res chain seq x y z
N MET A 1 -18.92 22.51 -15.91
CA MET A 1 -17.56 22.08 -15.48
C MET A 1 -17.52 20.56 -15.62
N SER A 2 -16.89 20.05 -16.67
CA SER A 2 -16.85 18.60 -16.96
C SER A 2 -15.88 17.94 -15.99
N VAL A 3 -16.40 17.11 -15.09
CA VAL A 3 -15.60 16.16 -14.30
C VAL A 3 -15.10 15.12 -15.31
N ARG A 4 -13.84 15.22 -15.72
CA ARG A 4 -13.21 14.14 -16.48
C ARG A 4 -13.15 12.93 -15.56
N GLU A 5 -13.89 11.90 -15.87
CA GLU A 5 -13.78 10.59 -15.26
C GLU A 5 -12.34 10.09 -15.50
N HIS A 6 -11.60 9.97 -14.41
CA HIS A 6 -10.23 9.54 -14.45
C HIS A 6 -10.22 8.02 -14.48
N GLY A 7 -9.74 7.44 -15.57
CA GLY A 7 -9.56 6.00 -15.71
C GLY A 7 -8.48 5.43 -14.75
N ILE A 8 -8.39 4.10 -14.66
CA ILE A 8 -7.44 3.36 -13.79
C ILE A 8 -6.00 3.85 -13.98
N GLY A 9 -5.61 4.30 -15.19
CA GLY A 9 -4.30 4.84 -15.50
C GLY A 9 -3.92 6.12 -14.76
N ASP A 10 -4.90 6.89 -14.25
CA ASP A 10 -4.64 8.14 -13.55
C ASP A 10 -4.29 7.94 -12.07
N TYR A 11 -4.63 6.79 -11.47
CA TYR A 11 -4.28 6.47 -10.08
C TYR A 11 -2.77 6.33 -9.86
N GLU A 12 -2.05 5.78 -10.83
CA GLU A 12 -0.60 5.57 -10.72
C GLU A 12 0.20 6.88 -10.67
N TRP A 13 -0.25 7.89 -11.41
CA TRP A 13 0.37 9.22 -11.37
C TRP A 13 0.10 9.97 -10.06
N ARG A 14 -0.96 9.65 -9.34
CA ARG A 14 -1.27 10.24 -8.04
C ARG A 14 -0.33 9.70 -6.95
N PHE A 15 0.04 8.43 -6.96
CA PHE A 15 1.02 7.87 -6.02
C PHE A 15 2.35 8.64 -6.11
N ALA A 16 2.86 8.90 -7.29
CA ALA A 16 4.11 9.61 -7.48
C ALA A 16 4.06 11.09 -7.05
N ARG A 17 2.92 11.76 -7.21
CA ARG A 17 2.79 13.20 -6.93
C ARG A 17 2.54 13.55 -5.46
N GLN A 18 1.87 12.71 -4.70
CA GLN A 18 1.52 13.01 -3.30
C GLN A 18 2.71 12.87 -2.33
N PHE A 19 3.76 12.17 -2.72
CA PHE A 19 4.85 11.78 -1.81
C PHE A 19 6.16 12.56 -1.99
N HIS A 20 6.22 13.53 -2.89
CA HIS A 20 7.43 14.37 -3.04
C HIS A 20 7.78 15.24 -1.81
N GLN A 21 6.95 15.27 -0.79
CA GLN A 21 7.17 16.12 0.39
C GLN A 21 8.04 15.47 1.48
N THR A 22 8.26 14.17 1.45
CA THR A 22 9.05 13.48 2.49
C THR A 22 10.09 12.59 1.82
N ALA A 23 11.37 12.98 1.92
CA ALA A 23 12.46 12.13 1.42
C ALA A 23 12.64 10.91 2.35
N PRO A 24 12.41 9.68 1.88
CA PRO A 24 12.59 8.49 2.71
C PRO A 24 14.07 8.25 3.03
N ALA A 25 14.37 7.73 4.21
CA ALA A 25 15.71 7.33 4.59
C ALA A 25 16.26 6.25 3.66
N ARG A 26 17.58 6.25 3.39
CA ARG A 26 18.22 5.30 2.45
C ARG A 26 17.93 3.83 2.78
N GLY A 27 17.92 3.47 4.06
CA GLY A 27 17.65 2.09 4.49
C GLY A 27 16.22 1.61 4.20
N ILE A 28 15.24 2.50 4.27
CA ILE A 28 13.84 2.15 3.98
C ILE A 28 13.62 1.96 2.46
N ARG A 29 14.33 2.70 1.60
CA ARG A 29 14.27 2.53 0.14
C ARG A 29 14.70 1.14 -0.30
N LEU A 30 15.81 0.64 0.23
CA LEU A 30 16.29 -0.70 -0.11
C LEU A 30 15.28 -1.78 0.31
N ARG A 31 14.74 -1.66 1.51
CA ARG A 31 13.69 -2.57 2.00
C ARG A 31 12.41 -2.47 1.16
N ALA A 32 12.01 -1.26 0.78
CA ALA A 32 10.86 -1.03 -0.10
C ALA A 32 11.05 -1.73 -1.46
N LEU A 33 12.23 -1.58 -2.07
CA LEU A 33 12.56 -2.24 -3.33
C LEU A 33 12.54 -3.76 -3.19
N GLN A 34 13.17 -4.31 -2.15
CA GLN A 34 13.16 -5.75 -1.88
C GLN A 34 11.73 -6.28 -1.69
N THR A 35 10.91 -5.56 -0.93
CA THR A 35 9.52 -5.94 -0.67
C THR A 35 8.69 -5.90 -1.95
N LEU A 36 8.88 -4.88 -2.78
CA LEU A 36 8.18 -4.74 -4.06
C LEU A 36 8.54 -5.87 -5.03
N LEU A 37 9.84 -6.14 -5.22
CA LEU A 37 10.32 -7.22 -6.08
C LEU A 37 9.84 -8.59 -5.59
N TRP A 38 9.90 -8.83 -4.28
CA TRP A 38 9.40 -10.06 -3.68
C TRP A 38 7.89 -10.24 -3.88
N THR A 39 7.10 -9.16 -3.66
CA THR A 39 5.65 -9.18 -3.88
C THR A 39 5.32 -9.49 -5.33
N LYS A 40 6.04 -8.85 -6.28
CA LYS A 40 5.88 -9.12 -7.72
C LYS A 40 6.20 -10.57 -8.05
N ALA A 41 7.32 -11.09 -7.57
CA ALA A 41 7.70 -12.47 -7.79
C ALA A 41 6.65 -13.44 -7.21
N LEU A 42 6.16 -13.19 -6.00
CA LEU A 42 5.14 -14.04 -5.36
C LEU A 42 3.83 -14.04 -6.14
N LEU A 43 3.33 -12.87 -6.55
CA LEU A 43 2.12 -12.75 -7.34
C LEU A 43 2.25 -13.44 -8.71
N SER A 44 3.39 -13.29 -9.37
CA SER A 44 3.64 -13.87 -10.70
C SER A 44 3.85 -15.38 -10.68
N THR A 45 4.48 -15.94 -9.63
CA THR A 45 4.84 -17.37 -9.57
C THR A 45 3.84 -18.21 -8.79
N ARG A 46 3.24 -17.68 -7.72
CA ARG A 46 2.36 -18.40 -6.79
C ARG A 46 0.92 -17.92 -6.82
N GLY A 47 0.65 -16.80 -7.50
CA GLY A 47 -0.67 -16.24 -7.70
C GLY A 47 -1.25 -15.49 -6.50
N PHE A 48 -2.41 -14.90 -6.73
CA PHE A 48 -3.11 -14.00 -5.80
C PHE A 48 -3.42 -14.66 -4.45
N HIS A 49 -3.99 -15.85 -4.45
CA HIS A 49 -4.41 -16.54 -3.21
C HIS A 49 -3.24 -16.80 -2.26
N THR A 50 -2.11 -17.26 -2.80
CA THR A 50 -0.90 -17.51 -2.00
C THR A 50 -0.32 -16.21 -1.46
N ALA A 51 -0.35 -15.15 -2.25
CA ALA A 51 0.10 -13.82 -1.84
C ALA A 51 -0.74 -13.27 -0.68
N MET A 52 -2.07 -13.40 -0.75
CA MET A 52 -2.98 -12.99 0.33
C MET A 52 -2.73 -13.79 1.61
N ASN A 53 -2.61 -15.11 1.51
CA ASN A 53 -2.34 -15.96 2.68
C ASN A 53 -0.97 -15.65 3.31
N SER A 54 0.03 -15.32 2.50
CA SER A 54 1.34 -14.89 2.99
C SER A 54 1.26 -13.57 3.76
N LEU A 55 0.42 -12.63 3.31
CA LEU A 55 0.21 -11.37 4.03
C LEU A 55 -0.53 -11.60 5.35
N ARG A 56 -1.57 -12.43 5.37
CA ARG A 56 -2.30 -12.82 6.59
C ARG A 56 -1.38 -13.49 7.62
N ALA A 57 -0.56 -14.45 7.18
CA ALA A 57 0.40 -15.13 8.05
C ALA A 57 1.43 -14.16 8.62
N LEU A 58 1.96 -13.24 7.80
CA LEU A 58 2.89 -12.22 8.26
C LEU A 58 2.24 -11.29 9.30
N LYS A 59 1.01 -10.85 9.06
CA LYS A 59 0.27 -10.01 10.03
C LYS A 59 0.06 -10.74 11.35
N ALA A 60 -0.36 -12.00 11.31
CA ALA A 60 -0.55 -12.82 12.50
C ALA A 60 0.74 -12.99 13.32
N THR A 61 1.87 -13.28 12.65
CA THR A 61 3.17 -13.45 13.33
C THR A 61 3.73 -12.16 13.89
N ARG A 62 3.29 -11.01 13.41
CA ARG A 62 3.74 -9.69 13.85
C ARG A 62 2.79 -9.01 14.84
N ALA A 63 1.63 -9.60 15.11
CA ALA A 63 0.64 -9.03 16.03
C ALA A 63 1.23 -8.69 17.41
N ASP A 64 2.10 -9.55 17.93
CA ASP A 64 2.75 -9.36 19.25
C ASP A 64 3.90 -8.34 19.22
N SER A 65 4.36 -7.94 18.04
CA SER A 65 5.49 -7.01 17.84
C SER A 65 5.05 -5.57 17.57
N ILE A 66 3.75 -5.28 17.75
CA ILE A 66 3.18 -3.94 17.53
C ILE A 66 3.38 -3.15 18.83
N HIS A 67 4.40 -2.28 18.84
CA HIS A 67 4.77 -1.53 20.04
C HIS A 67 4.62 -0.01 19.92
N LEU A 68 4.29 0.50 18.73
CA LEU A 68 4.18 1.94 18.50
C LEU A 68 2.75 2.41 18.67
N PRO A 69 2.48 3.36 19.60
CA PRO A 69 1.16 3.97 19.70
C PRO A 69 0.74 4.65 18.39
N PRO A 70 -0.48 4.44 17.89
CA PRO A 70 -0.94 5.00 16.60
C PRO A 70 -0.86 6.54 16.51
N GLU A 71 -0.94 7.21 17.64
CA GLU A 71 -0.94 8.67 17.74
C GLU A 71 0.47 9.30 17.81
N SER A 72 1.54 8.49 17.92
CA SER A 72 2.88 9.03 18.06
C SER A 72 3.36 9.71 16.77
N SER A 73 4.14 10.78 16.91
CA SER A 73 4.77 11.46 15.78
C SER A 73 5.72 10.53 15.00
N GLU A 74 6.36 9.61 15.69
CA GLU A 74 7.22 8.58 15.10
C GLU A 74 6.42 7.62 14.22
N HIS A 75 5.26 7.16 14.68
CA HIS A 75 4.36 6.30 13.91
C HIS A 75 3.93 6.98 12.59
N LYS A 76 3.48 8.24 12.67
CA LYS A 76 3.10 9.02 11.48
C LYS A 76 4.27 9.22 10.52
N ARG A 77 5.47 9.48 11.05
CA ARG A 77 6.70 9.64 10.27
C ARG A 77 7.08 8.35 9.54
N ILE A 78 7.00 7.19 10.19
CA ILE A 78 7.29 5.90 9.57
C ILE A 78 6.26 5.59 8.48
N CYS A 79 4.97 5.81 8.73
CA CYS A 79 3.91 5.62 7.73
C CYS A 79 4.17 6.46 6.46
N ALA A 80 4.42 7.76 6.62
CA ALA A 80 4.69 8.65 5.51
C ALA A 80 5.97 8.25 4.75
N SER A 81 7.04 7.91 5.47
CA SER A 81 8.31 7.47 4.88
C SER A 81 8.18 6.14 4.14
N ALA A 82 7.40 5.18 4.66
CA ALA A 82 7.17 3.90 4.00
C ALA A 82 6.37 4.07 2.70
N ALA A 83 5.30 4.85 2.73
CA ALA A 83 4.50 5.14 1.55
C ALA A 83 5.33 5.86 0.48
N ALA A 84 6.10 6.89 0.86
CA ALA A 84 6.99 7.61 -0.04
C ALA A 84 8.07 6.68 -0.65
N ALA A 85 8.63 5.76 0.16
CA ALA A 85 9.66 4.83 -0.32
C ALA A 85 9.10 3.84 -1.35
N ILE A 86 7.91 3.26 -1.11
CA ILE A 86 7.27 2.37 -2.09
C ILE A 86 6.93 3.12 -3.37
N ALA A 87 6.37 4.34 -3.29
CA ALA A 87 6.07 5.16 -4.45
C ALA A 87 7.32 5.51 -5.27
N GLU A 88 8.42 5.85 -4.60
CA GLU A 88 9.69 6.19 -5.26
C GLU A 88 10.30 4.96 -5.96
N VAL A 89 10.40 3.81 -5.28
CA VAL A 89 10.99 2.61 -5.89
C VAL A 89 10.12 2.01 -6.98
N ALA A 90 8.80 2.25 -6.95
CA ALA A 90 7.91 1.87 -8.04
C ALA A 90 8.27 2.55 -9.38
N LEU A 91 8.92 3.72 -9.33
CA LEU A 91 9.42 4.40 -10.52
C LEU A 91 10.77 3.83 -11.05
N TRP A 92 11.48 3.07 -10.22
CA TRP A 92 12.80 2.51 -10.58
C TRP A 92 12.70 1.16 -11.28
N VAL A 93 11.62 0.43 -11.06
CA VAL A 93 11.44 -0.91 -11.63
C VAL A 93 11.01 -0.82 -13.09
N PRO A 94 11.49 -1.75 -13.97
CA PRO A 94 11.19 -1.72 -15.40
C PRO A 94 9.83 -2.34 -15.77
N TYR A 95 8.87 -2.29 -14.86
CA TYR A 95 7.51 -2.77 -15.07
C TYR A 95 6.51 -1.86 -14.37
N ARG A 96 5.27 -1.91 -14.83
CA ARG A 96 4.17 -1.16 -14.21
C ARG A 96 3.80 -1.80 -12.87
N VAL A 97 3.80 -0.99 -11.81
CA VAL A 97 3.37 -1.40 -10.46
C VAL A 97 1.87 -1.13 -10.34
N GLU A 98 1.10 -2.18 -10.14
CA GLU A 98 -0.34 -2.10 -9.97
C GLU A 98 -0.72 -1.81 -8.50
N CYS A 99 -1.96 -1.38 -8.27
CA CYS A 99 -2.46 -1.05 -6.93
C CYS A 99 -2.29 -2.22 -5.92
N LEU A 100 -2.49 -3.44 -6.38
CA LEU A 100 -2.33 -4.65 -5.56
C LEU A 100 -0.87 -4.83 -5.10
N GLU A 101 0.09 -4.72 -6.01
CA GLU A 101 1.52 -4.86 -5.72
C GLU A 101 1.99 -3.76 -4.78
N TYR A 102 1.56 -2.52 -5.05
CA TYR A 102 1.85 -1.36 -4.22
C TYR A 102 1.34 -1.56 -2.79
N SER A 103 0.06 -1.85 -2.63
CA SER A 103 -0.60 -1.94 -1.33
C SER A 103 -0.11 -3.13 -0.51
N MET A 104 0.15 -4.28 -1.14
CA MET A 104 0.76 -5.43 -0.47
C MET A 104 2.18 -5.13 0.00
N SER A 105 2.99 -4.47 -0.84
CA SER A 105 4.36 -4.12 -0.50
C SER A 105 4.40 -3.10 0.63
N LEU A 106 3.52 -2.11 0.60
CA LEU A 106 3.38 -1.13 1.67
C LEU A 106 2.98 -1.79 3.00
N SER A 107 1.99 -2.70 2.97
CA SER A 107 1.55 -3.44 4.15
C SER A 107 2.68 -4.26 4.76
N ARG A 108 3.46 -4.97 3.95
CA ARG A 108 4.61 -5.75 4.41
C ARG A 108 5.72 -4.87 5.00
N LEU A 109 5.99 -3.74 4.36
CA LEU A 109 6.99 -2.79 4.85
C LEU A 109 6.58 -2.21 6.22
N LEU A 110 5.32 -1.82 6.39
CA LEU A 110 4.78 -1.33 7.66
C LEU A 110 4.86 -2.39 8.76
N LEU A 111 4.45 -3.63 8.47
CA LEU A 111 4.56 -4.75 9.41
C LEU A 111 6.02 -4.98 9.85
N SER A 112 6.99 -4.79 8.95
CA SER A 112 8.41 -4.92 9.30
C SER A 112 8.91 -3.82 10.25
N HIS A 113 8.18 -2.71 10.36
CA HIS A 113 8.44 -1.60 11.29
C HIS A 113 7.54 -1.60 12.53
N GLY A 114 6.81 -2.69 12.78
CA GLY A 114 5.93 -2.82 13.95
C GLY A 114 4.64 -1.98 13.86
N ILE A 115 4.23 -1.63 12.65
CA ILE A 115 2.97 -0.94 12.38
C ILE A 115 1.99 -1.95 11.78
N CYS A 116 0.78 -2.04 12.35
CA CYS A 116 -0.27 -2.92 11.85
C CYS A 116 -1.15 -2.18 10.84
N PRO A 117 -1.02 -2.44 9.54
CA PRO A 117 -1.92 -1.90 8.54
C PRO A 117 -3.19 -2.74 8.43
N THR A 118 -4.24 -2.13 7.89
CA THR A 118 -5.38 -2.82 7.31
C THR A 118 -5.25 -2.76 5.79
N PHE A 119 -4.99 -3.89 5.15
CA PHE A 119 -4.99 -4.01 3.70
C PHE A 119 -6.41 -4.29 3.23
N ARG A 120 -6.88 -3.55 2.23
CA ARG A 120 -8.21 -3.70 1.66
C ARG A 120 -8.18 -3.82 0.15
N ILE A 121 -9.12 -4.60 -0.38
CA ILE A 121 -9.52 -4.58 -1.78
C ILE A 121 -11.00 -4.26 -1.80
N GLY A 122 -11.39 -3.29 -2.59
CA GLY A 122 -12.77 -2.88 -2.79
C GLY A 122 -13.15 -2.81 -4.25
N VAL A 123 -14.46 -2.77 -4.48
CA VAL A 123 -15.05 -2.61 -5.80
C VAL A 123 -16.01 -1.42 -5.81
N GLN A 124 -16.02 -0.69 -6.90
CA GLN A 124 -16.98 0.36 -7.16
C GLN A 124 -18.14 -0.20 -7.97
N ARG A 125 -19.37 0.14 -7.59
CA ARG A 125 -20.59 -0.44 -8.15
C ARG A 125 -20.87 0.00 -9.60
N TYR A 126 -20.51 1.24 -9.93
CA TYR A 126 -20.65 1.81 -11.26
C TYR A 126 -19.26 1.91 -11.88
N ASP A 127 -19.11 1.48 -13.15
CA ASP A 127 -17.87 1.34 -13.92
C ASP A 127 -16.94 0.19 -13.50
N PHE A 128 -17.42 -0.73 -12.69
CA PHE A 128 -16.77 -1.99 -12.26
C PHE A 128 -15.25 -1.84 -12.05
N LEU A 129 -14.88 -0.94 -11.19
CA LEU A 129 -13.50 -0.69 -10.82
C LEU A 129 -13.15 -1.45 -9.54
N SER A 130 -12.06 -2.19 -9.55
CA SER A 130 -11.48 -2.77 -8.34
C SER A 130 -10.19 -2.03 -7.97
N HIS A 131 -9.99 -1.79 -6.70
CA HIS A 131 -8.80 -1.12 -6.20
C HIS A 131 -8.34 -1.73 -4.88
N ALA A 132 -7.01 -1.76 -4.67
CA ALA A 132 -6.39 -2.18 -3.43
C ALA A 132 -5.74 -0.97 -2.74
N TRP A 133 -5.95 -0.83 -1.43
CA TRP A 133 -5.36 0.25 -0.64
C TRP A 133 -4.99 -0.20 0.76
N VAL A 134 -4.31 0.65 1.49
CA VAL A 134 -3.85 0.41 2.86
C VAL A 134 -4.38 1.49 3.78
N GLU A 135 -4.89 1.09 4.93
CA GLU A 135 -5.27 2.00 6.02
C GLU A 135 -4.40 1.75 7.25
N VAL A 136 -4.14 2.82 7.99
CA VAL A 136 -3.50 2.76 9.30
C VAL A 136 -4.28 3.68 10.23
N GLY A 137 -4.80 3.12 11.34
CA GLY A 137 -5.63 3.88 12.26
C GLY A 137 -6.91 4.46 11.62
N GLY A 138 -7.47 3.77 10.62
CA GLY A 138 -8.66 4.21 9.89
C GLY A 138 -8.40 5.30 8.84
N GLN A 139 -7.14 5.66 8.58
CA GLN A 139 -6.76 6.63 7.55
C GLN A 139 -6.10 5.92 6.37
N VAL A 140 -6.52 6.25 5.15
CA VAL A 140 -5.90 5.76 3.92
C VAL A 140 -4.49 6.29 3.82
N LEU A 141 -3.54 5.40 3.56
CA LEU A 141 -2.14 5.73 3.45
C LEU A 141 -1.67 5.65 2.00
N GLY A 142 -1.21 6.77 1.50
CA GLY A 142 -0.60 6.82 0.17
C GLY A 142 -1.57 6.79 -1.00
N ASP A 143 -2.84 7.06 -0.75
CA ASP A 143 -3.89 7.04 -1.76
C ASP A 143 -4.98 8.09 -1.47
N ASP A 144 -6.06 8.08 -2.24
CA ASP A 144 -7.20 8.98 -2.03
C ASP A 144 -7.87 8.69 -0.68
N PRO A 145 -7.94 9.67 0.24
CA PRO A 145 -8.55 9.49 1.55
C PRO A 145 -10.04 9.13 1.49
N ASN A 146 -10.72 9.41 0.38
CA ASN A 146 -12.15 9.14 0.21
C ASN A 146 -12.44 7.72 -0.34
N LEU A 147 -11.43 6.86 -0.52
CA LEU A 147 -11.62 5.49 -0.99
C LEU A 147 -12.62 4.69 -0.16
N PRO A 148 -12.62 4.74 1.20
CA PRO A 148 -13.58 4.00 2.01
C PRO A 148 -15.05 4.41 1.77
N GLU A 149 -15.31 5.65 1.32
CA GLU A 149 -16.65 6.14 1.02
C GLU A 149 -17.12 5.73 -0.39
N ARG A 150 -16.17 5.52 -1.30
CA ARG A 150 -16.42 5.27 -2.72
C ARG A 150 -16.38 3.79 -3.09
N MET A 151 -15.64 2.99 -2.32
CA MET A 151 -15.38 1.59 -2.60
C MET A 151 -16.06 0.70 -1.58
N CYS A 152 -16.70 -0.37 -2.03
CA CYS A 152 -17.21 -1.41 -1.14
C CYS A 152 -16.09 -2.44 -0.91
N PRO A 153 -15.56 -2.59 0.31
CA PRO A 153 -14.50 -3.56 0.58
C PRO A 153 -15.02 -4.99 0.45
N ILE A 154 -14.30 -5.81 -0.29
CA ILE A 154 -14.58 -7.24 -0.49
C ILE A 154 -13.50 -8.15 0.12
N VAL A 155 -12.32 -7.61 0.38
CA VAL A 155 -11.23 -8.28 1.10
C VAL A 155 -10.67 -7.33 2.15
N GLU A 156 -10.43 -7.86 3.35
CA GLU A 156 -9.75 -7.17 4.44
C GLU A 156 -8.73 -8.12 5.09
N ILE A 157 -7.54 -7.63 5.32
CA ILE A 157 -6.45 -8.33 6.01
C ILE A 157 -5.80 -7.40 7.04
#